data_159c746f6e11020b9899c0dd0e7ab103
#
_entry.id   159c746f6e11020b9899c0dd0e7ab103
#
_cell.length_a   1.000
_cell.length_b   1.000
_cell.length_c   1.000
_cell.angle_alpha   90.00
_cell.angle_beta   90.00
_cell.angle_gamma   90.00
#
_symmetry.space_group_name_H-M   'P 1'
#
loop_
_entity.id
_entity.type
_entity.pdbx_description
1 polymer ?
#
loop_
_entity_poly.entity_id
_entity_poly.type
_entity_poly.pdbx_seq_one_letter_code
_entity_poly.pdbx_strand_id
1 'polypeptide(L)'
;MTTLEQAAEKLDFKRILPILVIVLVDLMGLSIIIPLLPLFAARFGATPFIVGILQATYPSMQFVGAPILGRLSDRFGRKPILIASQIGTLAGFVLLGFASTLWLLFLSRIIDGLSGANISTAQAAIADSTNEKTRTQGLGLIGAAFGVGFILGPIIAYIVLLASGGDYRAVALTAAFFSLMSILLTTFWFHETHRDDSPKTSSLKSPFRFTAMFDALHRPAVGFLLLIMFFYQVAFGGYEQLFSLFTLNRLGMDATDTSGLFALAGIFIVIVQGGLIGRWSRKKGDRWLVILGVSTLAIGLIGTALTPRIPVPWYNESKVMQSLAGHSKIQISTQNIKVTLPDEASKGWFGITWLLIASFPAALGGGVLHPAVNSLITKSSDKREVGEMLGISAGFYSAANAVAPLFYGSLFQWLGAPVPFFAGGLILLVLWFLAPRAIPK
;
A
#
# COMPACT_ATOMS: atom_id res chain seq x y z
N MET A 1 27.49 -12.68 -33.13
CA MET A 1 27.15 -12.54 -31.70
C MET A 1 27.45 -13.84 -31.00
N THR A 2 28.42 -13.84 -30.09
CA THR A 2 28.85 -15.04 -29.40
C THR A 2 27.79 -15.42 -28.33
N THR A 3 27.73 -16.69 -27.95
CA THR A 3 26.82 -17.20 -26.91
C THR A 3 26.95 -16.45 -25.58
N LEU A 4 28.10 -15.83 -25.31
CA LEU A 4 28.36 -14.97 -24.15
C LEU A 4 27.65 -13.59 -24.25
N GLU A 5 27.53 -12.99 -25.44
CA GLU A 5 26.78 -11.76 -25.65
C GLU A 5 25.28 -11.98 -25.53
N GLN A 6 24.76 -13.12 -25.99
CA GLN A 6 23.34 -13.49 -25.82
C GLN A 6 22.99 -13.84 -24.36
N ALA A 7 23.93 -14.38 -23.58
CA ALA A 7 23.75 -14.61 -22.14
C ALA A 7 23.72 -13.30 -21.34
N ALA A 8 24.47 -12.27 -21.76
CA ALA A 8 24.46 -10.93 -21.16
C ALA A 8 23.19 -10.13 -21.46
N GLU A 9 22.36 -10.54 -22.43
CA GLU A 9 21.09 -9.89 -22.78
C GLU A 9 19.89 -10.37 -21.94
N LYS A 10 20.00 -11.48 -21.23
CA LYS A 10 18.91 -12.03 -20.40
C LYS A 10 19.10 -11.65 -18.94
N LEU A 11 17.98 -11.38 -18.27
CA LEU A 11 17.94 -11.14 -16.83
C LEU A 11 18.42 -12.39 -16.08
N ASP A 12 19.44 -12.25 -15.23
CA ASP A 12 19.87 -13.32 -14.33
C ASP A 12 18.88 -13.46 -13.17
N PHE A 13 17.85 -14.26 -13.42
CA PHE A 13 16.79 -14.48 -12.46
C PHE A 13 17.29 -15.11 -11.15
N LYS A 14 18.34 -15.95 -11.21
CA LYS A 14 18.89 -16.58 -10.00
C LYS A 14 19.50 -15.56 -9.04
N ARG A 15 20.10 -14.51 -9.57
CA ARG A 15 20.74 -13.47 -8.78
C ARG A 15 19.75 -12.52 -8.13
N ILE A 16 18.61 -12.23 -8.79
CA ILE A 16 17.61 -11.31 -8.26
C ILE A 16 16.51 -12.00 -7.44
N LEU A 17 16.34 -13.31 -7.60
CA LEU A 17 15.31 -14.10 -6.90
C LEU A 17 15.35 -13.92 -5.36
N PRO A 18 16.51 -13.97 -4.68
CA PRO A 18 16.56 -13.71 -3.25
C PRO A 18 15.98 -12.35 -2.87
N ILE A 19 16.31 -11.30 -3.63
CA ILE A 19 15.82 -9.94 -3.38
C ILE A 19 14.29 -9.89 -3.52
N LEU A 20 13.75 -10.51 -4.59
CA LEU A 20 12.30 -10.54 -4.84
C LEU A 20 11.53 -11.28 -3.74
N VAL A 21 12.06 -12.42 -3.27
CA VAL A 21 11.43 -13.20 -2.19
C VAL A 21 11.49 -12.44 -0.87
N ILE A 22 12.61 -11.79 -0.55
CA ILE A 22 12.78 -10.95 0.63
C ILE A 22 11.75 -9.82 0.63
N VAL A 23 11.63 -9.09 -0.50
CA VAL A 23 10.65 -8.02 -0.67
C VAL A 23 9.22 -8.53 -0.53
N LEU A 24 8.91 -9.67 -1.13
CA LEU A 24 7.59 -10.29 -1.03
C LEU A 24 7.23 -10.60 0.43
N VAL A 25 8.12 -11.27 1.16
CA VAL A 25 7.91 -11.66 2.56
C VAL A 25 7.75 -10.44 3.47
N ASP A 26 8.55 -9.41 3.24
CA ASP A 26 8.49 -8.14 3.98
C ASP A 26 7.16 -7.41 3.75
N LEU A 27 6.72 -7.38 2.49
CA LEU A 27 5.42 -6.79 2.12
C LEU A 27 4.22 -7.58 2.64
N MET A 28 4.31 -8.90 2.73
CA MET A 28 3.28 -9.70 3.41
C MET A 28 3.14 -9.28 4.86
N GLY A 29 4.25 -9.08 5.58
CA GLY A 29 4.24 -8.57 6.96
C GLY A 29 3.55 -7.21 7.09
N LEU A 30 3.84 -6.27 6.18
CA LEU A 30 3.22 -4.95 6.17
C LEU A 30 1.72 -5.00 5.87
N SER A 31 1.33 -5.72 4.82
CA SER A 31 -0.04 -5.72 4.30
C SER A 31 -1.03 -6.48 5.20
N ILE A 32 -0.55 -7.44 6.01
CA ILE A 32 -1.32 -8.11 7.07
C ILE A 32 -1.95 -7.09 8.04
N ILE A 33 -1.26 -5.97 8.33
CA ILE A 33 -1.69 -4.99 9.33
C ILE A 33 -2.73 -3.99 8.78
N ILE A 34 -2.80 -3.79 7.47
CA ILE A 34 -3.64 -2.77 6.84
C ILE A 34 -5.12 -2.84 7.29
N PRO A 35 -5.81 -4.00 7.24
CA PRO A 35 -7.21 -4.07 7.64
C PRO A 35 -7.43 -3.91 9.15
N LEU A 36 -6.40 -4.14 9.96
CA LEU A 36 -6.53 -4.18 11.42
C LEU A 36 -6.24 -2.85 12.09
N LEU A 37 -5.27 -2.10 11.61
CA LEU A 37 -4.73 -0.94 12.32
C LEU A 37 -5.80 0.11 12.66
N PRO A 38 -6.78 0.44 11.78
CA PRO A 38 -7.87 1.35 12.12
C PRO A 38 -8.73 0.86 13.27
N LEU A 39 -9.07 -0.44 13.28
CA LEU A 39 -9.90 -1.03 14.32
C LEU A 39 -9.12 -1.20 15.63
N PHE A 40 -7.83 -1.50 15.54
CA PHE A 40 -6.94 -1.56 16.71
C PHE A 40 -6.79 -0.18 17.36
N ALA A 41 -6.71 0.90 16.58
CA ALA A 41 -6.70 2.26 17.11
C ALA A 41 -8.07 2.64 17.71
N ALA A 42 -9.17 2.28 17.08
CA ALA A 42 -10.53 2.51 17.58
C ALA A 42 -10.74 1.85 18.97
N ARG A 43 -10.13 0.69 19.21
CA ARG A 43 -10.11 0.01 20.51
C ARG A 43 -9.57 0.89 21.64
N PHE A 44 -8.57 1.74 21.35
CA PHE A 44 -8.00 2.69 22.31
C PHE A 44 -8.70 4.05 22.28
N GLY A 45 -9.92 4.14 21.76
CA GLY A 45 -10.71 5.38 21.72
C GLY A 45 -10.21 6.39 20.69
N ALA A 46 -9.43 5.97 19.68
CA ALA A 46 -9.01 6.88 18.62
C ALA A 46 -10.23 7.34 17.81
N THR A 47 -10.29 8.65 17.57
CA THR A 47 -11.25 9.23 16.63
C THR A 47 -10.83 8.94 15.19
N PRO A 48 -11.72 9.01 14.19
CA PRO A 48 -11.35 8.81 12.78
C PRO A 48 -10.20 9.69 12.31
N PHE A 49 -10.09 10.92 12.80
CA PHE A 49 -8.94 11.80 12.52
C PHE A 49 -7.64 11.27 13.11
N ILE A 50 -7.65 10.80 14.36
CA ILE A 50 -6.47 10.19 15.02
C ILE A 50 -6.06 8.92 14.30
N VAL A 51 -7.02 8.10 13.84
CA VAL A 51 -6.73 6.94 12.97
C VAL A 51 -6.07 7.38 11.68
N GLY A 52 -6.55 8.47 11.05
CA GLY A 52 -5.91 9.06 9.88
C GLY A 52 -4.46 9.46 10.14
N ILE A 53 -4.16 10.11 11.27
CA ILE A 53 -2.79 10.47 11.68
C ILE A 53 -1.94 9.19 11.88
N LEU A 54 -2.48 8.18 12.54
CA LEU A 54 -1.77 6.91 12.77
C LEU A 54 -1.42 6.21 11.45
N GLN A 55 -2.35 6.17 10.51
CA GLN A 55 -2.13 5.59 9.18
C GLN A 55 -1.12 6.40 8.37
N ALA A 56 -1.10 7.73 8.50
CA ALA A 56 -0.14 8.60 7.85
C ALA A 56 1.27 8.49 8.45
N THR A 57 1.40 8.03 9.71
CA THR A 57 2.68 8.00 10.43
C THR A 57 3.71 7.13 9.72
N TYR A 58 3.35 5.89 9.33
CA TYR A 58 4.25 4.98 8.63
C TYR A 58 4.80 5.57 7.31
N PRO A 59 3.97 5.96 6.32
CA PRO A 59 4.47 6.50 5.07
C PRO A 59 5.23 7.83 5.24
N SER A 60 4.86 8.66 6.24
CA SER A 60 5.60 9.88 6.55
C SER A 60 7.00 9.58 7.10
N MET A 61 7.11 8.63 8.01
CA MET A 61 8.40 8.21 8.56
C MET A 61 9.25 7.48 7.52
N GLN A 62 8.65 6.69 6.65
CA GLN A 62 9.33 6.04 5.53
C GLN A 62 9.90 7.08 4.55
N PHE A 63 9.17 8.15 4.29
CA PHE A 63 9.64 9.25 3.45
C PHE A 63 10.91 9.92 4.02
N VAL A 64 11.01 10.04 5.34
CA VAL A 64 12.20 10.54 6.04
C VAL A 64 13.31 9.49 6.08
N GLY A 65 12.96 8.24 6.37
CA GLY A 65 13.91 7.13 6.53
C GLY A 65 14.59 6.70 5.23
N ALA A 66 13.85 6.70 4.10
CA ALA A 66 14.34 6.18 2.82
C ALA A 66 15.62 6.87 2.32
N PRO A 67 15.75 8.21 2.32
CA PRO A 67 17.02 8.86 1.92
C PRO A 67 18.19 8.59 2.87
N ILE A 68 17.91 8.38 4.16
CA ILE A 68 18.93 8.10 5.17
C ILE A 68 19.47 6.69 4.96
N LEU A 69 18.59 5.69 4.93
CA LEU A 69 18.96 4.29 4.76
C LEU A 69 19.53 4.03 3.36
N GLY A 70 19.06 4.72 2.32
CA GLY A 70 19.65 4.68 0.99
C GLY A 70 21.12 5.09 0.99
N ARG A 71 21.45 6.24 1.57
CA ARG A 71 22.85 6.70 1.69
C ARG A 71 23.73 5.78 2.56
N LEU A 72 23.16 5.26 3.65
CA LEU A 72 23.85 4.28 4.48
C LEU A 72 24.13 2.99 3.70
N SER A 73 23.18 2.54 2.87
CA SER A 73 23.36 1.35 2.03
C SER A 73 24.40 1.53 0.92
N ASP A 74 24.57 2.76 0.41
CA ASP A 74 25.64 3.11 -0.53
C ASP A 74 27.02 3.12 0.14
N ARG A 75 27.08 3.39 1.43
CA ARG A 75 28.32 3.48 2.18
C ARG A 75 28.76 2.16 2.83
N PHE A 76 27.81 1.43 3.41
CA PHE A 76 28.08 0.23 4.22
C PHE A 76 27.71 -1.07 3.51
N GLY A 77 27.14 -1.00 2.30
CA GLY A 77 26.66 -2.15 1.56
C GLY A 77 25.16 -2.35 1.71
N ARG A 78 24.57 -3.09 0.75
CA ARG A 78 23.11 -3.32 0.68
C ARG A 78 22.66 -4.27 1.80
N LYS A 79 23.38 -5.37 1.99
CA LYS A 79 23.00 -6.43 2.93
C LYS A 79 22.94 -5.97 4.38
N PRO A 80 23.95 -5.27 4.96
CA PRO A 80 23.89 -4.82 6.34
C PRO A 80 22.74 -3.86 6.61
N ILE A 81 22.44 -2.97 5.67
CA ILE A 81 21.38 -1.97 5.84
C ILE A 81 20.01 -2.60 5.67
N LEU A 82 19.83 -3.59 4.77
CA LEU A 82 18.61 -4.38 4.70
C LEU A 82 18.33 -5.08 6.03
N ILE A 83 19.34 -5.76 6.62
CA ILE A 83 19.17 -6.45 7.90
C ILE A 83 18.83 -5.45 9.02
N ALA A 84 19.55 -4.33 9.13
CA ALA A 84 19.26 -3.30 10.14
C ALA A 84 17.83 -2.74 10.01
N SER A 85 17.40 -2.48 8.79
CA SER A 85 16.06 -2.02 8.44
C SER A 85 14.99 -3.05 8.85
N GLN A 86 15.17 -4.31 8.49
CA GLN A 86 14.26 -5.41 8.83
C GLN A 86 14.18 -5.66 10.34
N ILE A 87 15.29 -5.48 11.10
CA ILE A 87 15.26 -5.55 12.57
C ILE A 87 14.38 -4.46 13.15
N GLY A 88 14.44 -3.25 12.61
CA GLY A 88 13.54 -2.16 13.03
C GLY A 88 12.08 -2.46 12.73
N THR A 89 11.77 -3.01 11.54
CA THR A 89 10.42 -3.46 11.17
C THR A 89 9.93 -4.58 12.10
N LEU A 90 10.78 -5.57 12.40
CA LEU A 90 10.47 -6.63 13.38
C LEU A 90 10.13 -6.03 14.75
N ALA A 91 10.95 -5.09 15.24
CA ALA A 91 10.72 -4.42 16.52
C ALA A 91 9.39 -3.64 16.49
N GLY A 92 9.07 -2.98 15.39
CA GLY A 92 7.79 -2.31 15.17
C GLY A 92 6.60 -3.26 15.27
N PHE A 93 6.62 -4.42 14.61
CA PHE A 93 5.55 -5.40 14.68
C PHE A 93 5.43 -6.08 16.03
N VAL A 94 6.54 -6.40 16.68
CA VAL A 94 6.52 -6.92 18.06
C VAL A 94 5.90 -5.89 19.01
N LEU A 95 6.32 -4.63 18.93
CA LEU A 95 5.74 -3.55 19.73
C LEU A 95 4.24 -3.38 19.45
N LEU A 96 3.82 -3.50 18.19
CA LEU A 96 2.40 -3.49 17.80
C LEU A 96 1.62 -4.62 18.49
N GLY A 97 2.16 -5.84 18.47
CA GLY A 97 1.52 -7.01 19.08
C GLY A 97 1.33 -6.88 20.61
N PHE A 98 2.23 -6.17 21.27
CA PHE A 98 2.15 -5.91 22.72
C PHE A 98 1.59 -4.52 23.05
N ALA A 99 1.09 -3.78 22.06
CA ALA A 99 0.54 -2.44 22.30
C ALA A 99 -0.67 -2.50 23.23
N SER A 100 -0.58 -1.75 24.33
CA SER A 100 -1.62 -1.58 25.36
C SER A 100 -2.19 -0.16 25.39
N THR A 101 -1.62 0.75 24.60
CA THR A 101 -2.04 2.16 24.53
C THR A 101 -1.93 2.67 23.09
N LEU A 102 -2.68 3.71 22.78
CA LEU A 102 -2.63 4.38 21.47
C LEU A 102 -1.21 4.91 21.16
N TRP A 103 -0.48 5.38 22.17
CA TRP A 103 0.89 5.85 22.00
C TRP A 103 1.84 4.74 21.51
N LEU A 104 1.69 3.52 22.02
CA LEU A 104 2.50 2.39 21.57
C LEU A 104 2.20 2.00 20.11
N LEU A 105 0.94 2.20 19.65
CA LEU A 105 0.62 2.05 18.23
C LEU A 105 1.38 3.09 17.38
N PHE A 106 1.39 4.36 17.80
CA PHE A 106 2.16 5.39 17.10
C PHE A 106 3.66 5.07 17.10
N LEU A 107 4.22 4.71 18.24
CA LEU A 107 5.64 4.37 18.36
C LEU A 107 6.02 3.19 17.45
N SER A 108 5.16 2.16 17.39
CA SER A 108 5.37 1.03 16.49
C SER A 108 5.42 1.47 15.02
N ARG A 109 4.54 2.39 14.62
CA ARG A 109 4.49 2.91 13.24
C ARG A 109 5.64 3.86 12.92
N ILE A 110 6.13 4.62 13.91
CA ILE A 110 7.32 5.47 13.77
C ILE A 110 8.56 4.61 13.53
N ILE A 111 8.78 3.60 14.40
CA ILE A 111 9.94 2.69 14.28
C ILE A 111 9.89 1.95 12.94
N ASP A 112 8.76 1.34 12.63
CA ASP A 112 8.57 0.58 11.39
C ASP A 112 8.72 1.48 10.14
N GLY A 113 8.17 2.69 10.16
CA GLY A 113 8.28 3.63 9.05
C GLY A 113 9.72 4.13 8.83
N LEU A 114 10.42 4.53 9.88
CA LEU A 114 11.83 4.95 9.79
C LEU A 114 12.72 3.81 9.27
N SER A 115 12.39 2.58 9.64
CA SER A 115 13.09 1.36 9.21
C SER A 115 12.60 0.85 7.85
N GLY A 116 11.39 1.20 7.41
CA GLY A 116 10.71 0.64 6.24
C GLY A 116 11.27 1.06 4.88
N ALA A 117 12.53 1.48 4.81
CA ALA A 117 13.22 1.80 3.56
C ALA A 117 13.80 0.57 2.83
N ASN A 118 13.39 -0.65 3.22
CA ASN A 118 13.80 -1.92 2.59
C ASN A 118 13.60 -1.90 1.08
N ILE A 119 12.53 -1.26 0.63
CA ILE A 119 12.15 -1.16 -0.78
C ILE A 119 13.19 -0.39 -1.58
N SER A 120 13.66 0.77 -1.10
CA SER A 120 14.66 1.57 -1.80
C SER A 120 16.00 0.85 -1.87
N THR A 121 16.40 0.17 -0.79
CA THR A 121 17.62 -0.64 -0.75
C THR A 121 17.52 -1.88 -1.65
N ALA A 122 16.35 -2.54 -1.69
CA ALA A 122 16.09 -3.66 -2.61
C ALA A 122 16.10 -3.22 -4.08
N GLN A 123 15.54 -2.06 -4.40
CA GLN A 123 15.61 -1.47 -5.75
C GLN A 123 17.05 -1.17 -6.14
N ALA A 124 17.86 -0.63 -5.22
CA ALA A 124 19.29 -0.41 -5.43
C ALA A 124 20.03 -1.74 -5.66
N ALA A 125 19.78 -2.78 -4.84
CA ALA A 125 20.37 -4.10 -5.00
C ALA A 125 20.00 -4.76 -6.35
N ILE A 126 18.79 -4.57 -6.86
CA ILE A 126 18.43 -5.01 -8.21
C ILE A 126 19.14 -4.18 -9.28
N ALA A 127 19.25 -2.87 -9.10
CA ALA A 127 19.99 -2.02 -10.03
C ALA A 127 21.46 -2.42 -10.12
N ASP A 128 22.08 -2.78 -8.98
CA ASP A 128 23.46 -3.28 -8.91
C ASP A 128 23.62 -4.70 -9.53
N SER A 129 22.54 -5.47 -9.57
CA SER A 129 22.50 -6.86 -10.08
C SER A 129 22.07 -6.96 -11.55
N THR A 130 21.71 -5.84 -12.20
CA THR A 130 21.16 -5.79 -13.56
C THR A 130 21.98 -4.84 -14.44
N ASN A 131 21.95 -5.04 -15.76
CA ASN A 131 22.50 -4.11 -16.75
C ASN A 131 21.39 -3.11 -17.23
N GLU A 132 21.79 -2.13 -18.04
CA GLU A 132 20.87 -1.10 -18.56
C GLU A 132 19.66 -1.69 -19.30
N LYS A 133 19.82 -2.81 -20.03
CA LYS A 133 18.76 -3.46 -20.82
C LYS A 133 17.76 -4.23 -19.91
N THR A 134 18.25 -4.82 -18.82
CA THR A 134 17.45 -5.69 -17.95
C THR A 134 16.96 -5.00 -16.67
N ARG A 135 17.49 -3.79 -16.33
CA ARG A 135 17.16 -3.04 -15.12
C ARG A 135 15.65 -2.76 -14.99
N THR A 136 15.03 -2.28 -16.05
CA THR A 136 13.58 -2.00 -16.05
C THR A 136 12.76 -3.26 -15.79
N GLN A 137 13.19 -4.41 -16.34
CA GLN A 137 12.53 -5.70 -16.09
C GLN A 137 12.70 -6.13 -14.64
N GLY A 138 13.91 -5.99 -14.05
CA GLY A 138 14.18 -6.31 -12.65
C GLY A 138 13.36 -5.46 -11.69
N LEU A 139 13.29 -4.15 -11.92
CA LEU A 139 12.46 -3.23 -11.12
C LEU A 139 10.97 -3.52 -11.27
N GLY A 140 10.52 -3.94 -12.47
CA GLY A 140 9.13 -4.37 -12.70
C GLY A 140 8.75 -5.60 -11.87
N LEU A 141 9.68 -6.52 -11.63
CA LEU A 141 9.45 -7.69 -10.77
C LEU A 141 9.29 -7.32 -9.30
N ILE A 142 9.93 -6.25 -8.81
CA ILE A 142 9.62 -5.70 -7.47
C ILE A 142 8.15 -5.27 -7.41
N GLY A 143 7.66 -4.56 -8.43
CA GLY A 143 6.25 -4.17 -8.50
C GLY A 143 5.31 -5.38 -8.48
N ALA A 144 5.67 -6.49 -9.14
CA ALA A 144 4.90 -7.74 -9.06
C ALA A 144 4.94 -8.36 -7.66
N ALA A 145 6.10 -8.37 -6.99
CA ALA A 145 6.22 -8.83 -5.60
C ALA A 145 5.36 -7.98 -4.66
N PHE A 146 5.31 -6.67 -4.87
CA PHE A 146 4.39 -5.77 -4.17
C PHE A 146 2.93 -6.20 -4.34
N GLY A 147 2.46 -6.36 -5.58
CA GLY A 147 1.09 -6.77 -5.86
C GLY A 147 0.73 -8.07 -5.16
N VAL A 148 1.59 -9.09 -5.24
CA VAL A 148 1.36 -10.39 -4.59
C VAL A 148 1.36 -10.26 -3.05
N GLY A 149 2.32 -9.50 -2.48
CA GLY A 149 2.40 -9.28 -1.03
C GLY A 149 1.15 -8.58 -0.47
N PHE A 150 0.68 -7.54 -1.14
CA PHE A 150 -0.54 -6.81 -0.76
C PHE A 150 -1.81 -7.65 -0.81
N ILE A 151 -1.83 -8.70 -1.64
CA ILE A 151 -2.96 -9.61 -1.76
C ILE A 151 -2.90 -10.71 -0.69
N LEU A 152 -1.71 -11.31 -0.50
CA LEU A 152 -1.54 -12.40 0.46
C LEU A 152 -1.71 -11.93 1.90
N GLY A 153 -1.34 -10.68 2.23
CA GLY A 153 -1.45 -10.16 3.58
C GLY A 153 -2.85 -10.20 4.17
N PRO A 154 -3.88 -9.60 3.55
CA PRO A 154 -5.25 -9.68 4.04
C PRO A 154 -5.81 -11.10 4.11
N ILE A 155 -5.41 -12.00 3.20
CA ILE A 155 -5.79 -13.42 3.24
C ILE A 155 -5.22 -14.08 4.51
N ILE A 156 -3.94 -13.84 4.80
CA ILE A 156 -3.29 -14.35 6.00
C ILE A 156 -3.90 -13.72 7.25
N ALA A 157 -4.17 -12.41 7.25
CA ALA A 157 -4.86 -11.72 8.34
C ALA A 157 -6.21 -12.38 8.64
N TYR A 158 -7.01 -12.66 7.61
CA TYR A 158 -8.30 -13.33 7.73
C TYR A 158 -8.16 -14.72 8.37
N ILE A 159 -7.23 -15.55 7.87
CA ILE A 159 -6.98 -16.90 8.39
C ILE A 159 -6.54 -16.86 9.87
N VAL A 160 -5.61 -15.95 10.20
CA VAL A 160 -5.09 -15.81 11.57
C VAL A 160 -6.18 -15.33 12.52
N LEU A 161 -7.02 -14.36 12.11
CA LEU A 161 -8.14 -13.88 12.91
C LEU A 161 -9.16 -14.99 13.17
N LEU A 162 -9.51 -15.79 12.15
CA LEU A 162 -10.40 -16.95 12.32
C LEU A 162 -9.81 -17.95 13.30
N ALA A 163 -8.54 -18.29 13.16
CA ALA A 163 -7.88 -19.29 14.01
C ALA A 163 -7.67 -18.82 15.45
N SER A 164 -7.49 -17.51 15.66
CA SER A 164 -7.23 -16.92 16.98
C SER A 164 -8.48 -16.38 17.69
N GLY A 165 -9.67 -16.52 17.09
CA GLY A 165 -10.89 -15.95 17.66
C GLY A 165 -10.94 -14.43 17.66
N GLY A 166 -10.30 -13.77 16.66
CA GLY A 166 -10.28 -12.33 16.50
C GLY A 166 -9.16 -11.60 17.27
N ASP A 167 -8.11 -12.31 17.68
CA ASP A 167 -6.99 -11.70 18.41
C ASP A 167 -6.04 -10.92 17.50
N TYR A 168 -6.03 -9.59 17.61
CA TYR A 168 -5.16 -8.68 16.87
C TYR A 168 -3.66 -8.90 17.18
N ARG A 169 -3.33 -9.41 18.39
CA ARG A 169 -1.94 -9.74 18.75
C ARG A 169 -1.41 -10.87 17.90
N ALA A 170 -2.22 -11.91 17.66
CA ALA A 170 -1.83 -13.02 16.81
C ALA A 170 -1.47 -12.54 15.40
N VAL A 171 -2.21 -11.59 14.86
CA VAL A 171 -1.95 -11.02 13.52
C VAL A 171 -0.67 -10.19 13.52
N ALA A 172 -0.47 -9.32 14.52
CA ALA A 172 0.75 -8.53 14.62
C ALA A 172 2.01 -9.41 14.83
N LEU A 173 1.90 -10.48 15.62
CA LEU A 173 2.99 -11.44 15.81
C LEU A 173 3.24 -12.28 14.55
N THR A 174 2.22 -12.55 13.74
CA THR A 174 2.39 -13.16 12.42
C THR A 174 3.15 -12.24 11.47
N ALA A 175 2.87 -10.93 11.49
CA ALA A 175 3.66 -9.95 10.74
C ALA A 175 5.13 -9.91 11.22
N ALA A 176 5.35 -9.96 12.55
CA ALA A 176 6.68 -10.07 13.13
C ALA A 176 7.41 -11.36 12.69
N PHE A 177 6.70 -12.49 12.60
CA PHE A 177 7.26 -13.75 12.08
C PHE A 177 7.71 -13.60 10.62
N PHE A 178 6.93 -12.98 9.75
CA PHE A 178 7.36 -12.71 8.37
C PHE A 178 8.57 -11.79 8.32
N SER A 179 8.62 -10.76 9.17
CA SER A 179 9.80 -9.90 9.26
C SER A 179 11.04 -10.66 9.73
N LEU A 180 10.91 -11.55 10.72
CA LEU A 180 11.99 -12.45 11.14
C LEU A 180 12.44 -13.37 10.00
N MET A 181 11.49 -13.94 9.26
CA MET A 181 11.79 -14.78 8.09
C MET A 181 12.55 -13.97 7.02
N SER A 182 12.15 -12.71 6.78
CA SER A 182 12.86 -11.82 5.86
C SER A 182 14.30 -11.57 6.31
N ILE A 183 14.57 -11.36 7.62
CA ILE A 183 15.92 -11.23 8.19
C ILE A 183 16.74 -12.49 7.93
N LEU A 184 16.18 -13.66 8.20
CA LEU A 184 16.87 -14.95 7.97
C LEU A 184 17.20 -15.17 6.49
N LEU A 185 16.25 -14.89 5.59
CA LEU A 185 16.48 -14.97 4.15
C LEU A 185 17.57 -13.98 3.70
N THR A 186 17.54 -12.76 4.21
CA THR A 186 18.60 -11.76 3.90
C THR A 186 19.96 -12.21 4.43
N THR A 187 20.02 -12.75 5.63
CA THR A 187 21.26 -13.16 6.26
C THR A 187 21.91 -14.36 5.54
N PHE A 188 21.12 -15.40 5.21
CA PHE A 188 21.64 -16.68 4.71
C PHE A 188 21.59 -16.82 3.19
N TRP A 189 20.66 -16.16 2.51
CA TRP A 189 20.48 -16.35 1.08
C TRP A 189 20.89 -15.14 0.23
N PHE A 190 20.75 -13.91 0.74
CA PHE A 190 21.13 -12.73 0.00
C PHE A 190 22.63 -12.49 0.07
N HIS A 191 23.27 -12.31 -1.09
CA HIS A 191 24.68 -11.96 -1.21
C HIS A 191 24.82 -10.46 -1.47
N GLU A 192 25.87 -9.86 -0.89
CA GLU A 192 26.18 -8.44 -1.09
C GLU A 192 26.31 -8.11 -2.59
N THR A 193 25.61 -7.10 -3.02
CA THR A 193 25.61 -6.67 -4.43
C THR A 193 26.40 -5.40 -4.66
N HIS A 194 26.70 -4.67 -3.59
CA HIS A 194 27.50 -3.46 -3.68
C HIS A 194 28.96 -3.81 -4.01
N ARG A 195 29.53 -3.21 -5.08
CA ARG A 195 30.92 -3.37 -5.45
C ARG A 195 31.70 -2.16 -4.96
N ASP A 196 32.76 -2.40 -4.18
CA ASP A 196 33.69 -1.38 -3.68
C ASP A 196 34.47 -0.65 -4.80
N ASP A 197 34.50 -1.24 -6.01
CA ASP A 197 35.24 -0.74 -7.17
C ASP A 197 34.59 0.41 -7.92
N SER A 198 33.39 0.86 -7.50
CA SER A 198 32.79 2.05 -8.10
C SER A 198 33.62 3.26 -7.76
N PRO A 199 34.22 3.99 -8.73
CA PRO A 199 35.02 5.19 -8.43
C PRO A 199 34.12 6.12 -7.58
N LYS A 200 34.65 6.54 -6.42
CA LYS A 200 34.03 7.50 -5.46
C LYS A 200 33.65 8.85 -6.10
N THR A 201 33.85 8.96 -7.40
CA THR A 201 33.54 10.09 -8.27
C THR A 201 32.25 9.96 -9.07
N SER A 202 31.43 8.91 -8.88
CA SER A 202 30.07 9.06 -9.31
C SER A 202 29.47 10.15 -8.41
N SER A 203 29.62 11.37 -8.90
CA SER A 203 28.98 12.56 -8.41
C SER A 203 27.73 12.16 -7.62
N LEU A 204 27.68 12.64 -6.39
CA LEU A 204 26.46 12.93 -5.67
C LEU A 204 25.43 13.57 -6.64
N LYS A 205 24.95 12.81 -7.62
CA LYS A 205 23.79 13.18 -8.37
C LYS A 205 22.66 13.11 -7.37
N SER A 206 22.65 14.22 -6.71
CA SER A 206 21.57 14.86 -6.01
C SER A 206 20.68 13.93 -5.19
N PRO A 207 20.70 14.12 -3.85
CA PRO A 207 19.61 13.60 -3.04
C PRO A 207 18.30 14.01 -3.74
N PHE A 208 17.29 13.17 -3.63
CA PHE A 208 15.94 13.43 -4.05
C PHE A 208 15.64 14.95 -3.93
N ARG A 209 15.76 15.66 -5.06
CA ARG A 209 15.54 17.11 -5.04
C ARG A 209 14.04 17.29 -5.09
N PHE A 210 13.46 17.81 -4.04
CA PHE A 210 12.08 18.32 -4.09
C PHE A 210 11.85 19.21 -5.31
N THR A 211 12.88 19.98 -5.70
CA THR A 211 12.86 20.80 -6.94
C THR A 211 12.63 19.93 -8.19
N ALA A 212 13.23 18.74 -8.29
CA ALA A 212 13.01 17.85 -9.45
C ALA A 212 11.56 17.37 -9.55
N MET A 213 10.85 17.19 -8.42
CA MET A 213 9.42 16.88 -8.44
C MET A 213 8.61 18.07 -9.01
N PHE A 214 8.93 19.30 -8.62
CA PHE A 214 8.27 20.49 -9.15
C PHE A 214 8.62 20.70 -10.62
N ASP A 215 9.89 20.51 -11.01
CA ASP A 215 10.33 20.62 -12.41
C ASP A 215 9.63 19.57 -13.30
N ALA A 216 9.43 18.35 -12.81
CA ALA A 216 8.71 17.29 -13.54
C ALA A 216 7.23 17.63 -13.74
N LEU A 217 6.58 18.37 -12.83
CA LEU A 217 5.19 18.82 -13.01
C LEU A 217 5.03 19.79 -14.18
N HIS A 218 6.06 20.56 -14.52
CA HIS A 218 6.03 21.50 -15.65
C HIS A 218 6.32 20.80 -17.00
N ARG A 219 6.70 19.52 -17.01
CA ARG A 219 6.91 18.79 -18.26
C ARG A 219 5.56 18.44 -18.91
N PRO A 220 5.34 18.79 -20.20
CA PRO A 220 4.13 18.42 -20.92
C PRO A 220 3.90 16.89 -20.85
N ALA A 221 2.67 16.44 -20.68
CA ALA A 221 2.25 15.04 -20.53
C ALA A 221 2.69 14.35 -19.22
N VAL A 222 3.97 14.38 -18.86
CA VAL A 222 4.49 13.72 -17.63
C VAL A 222 3.89 14.38 -16.38
N GLY A 223 3.85 15.69 -16.32
CA GLY A 223 3.30 16.43 -15.17
C GLY A 223 1.85 16.05 -14.87
N PHE A 224 1.03 15.93 -15.91
CA PHE A 224 -0.37 15.51 -15.72
C PHE A 224 -0.49 14.04 -15.27
N LEU A 225 0.37 13.14 -15.77
CA LEU A 225 0.41 11.75 -15.31
C LEU A 225 0.83 11.63 -13.84
N LEU A 226 1.76 12.49 -13.38
CA LEU A 226 2.15 12.58 -11.97
C LEU A 226 1.01 13.10 -11.09
N LEU A 227 0.21 14.07 -11.58
CA LEU A 227 -1.00 14.53 -10.88
C LEU A 227 -2.05 13.41 -10.82
N ILE A 228 -2.27 12.66 -11.91
CA ILE A 228 -3.13 11.48 -11.87
C ILE A 228 -2.62 10.49 -10.82
N MET A 229 -1.30 10.20 -10.79
CA MET A 229 -0.69 9.30 -9.82
C MET A 229 -0.98 9.75 -8.38
N PHE A 230 -0.79 11.03 -8.09
CA PHE A 230 -1.03 11.60 -6.76
C PHE A 230 -2.50 11.51 -6.36
N PHE A 231 -3.39 12.06 -7.17
CA PHE A 231 -4.80 12.17 -6.79
C PHE A 231 -5.53 10.83 -6.80
N TYR A 232 -5.21 9.91 -7.73
CA TYR A 232 -5.80 8.58 -7.64
C TYR A 232 -5.33 7.85 -6.39
N GLN A 233 -4.04 8.02 -6.00
CA GLN A 233 -3.54 7.39 -4.79
C GLN A 233 -4.09 8.04 -3.52
N VAL A 234 -4.34 9.34 -3.49
CA VAL A 234 -5.10 9.97 -2.40
C VAL A 234 -6.49 9.34 -2.28
N ALA A 235 -7.19 9.15 -3.40
CA ALA A 235 -8.54 8.57 -3.40
C ALA A 235 -8.51 7.07 -3.03
N PHE A 236 -7.65 6.27 -3.66
CA PHE A 236 -7.58 4.81 -3.44
C PHE A 236 -6.92 4.45 -2.12
N GLY A 237 -5.78 5.09 -1.78
CA GLY A 237 -5.09 4.84 -0.52
C GLY A 237 -5.91 5.27 0.69
N GLY A 238 -6.65 6.39 0.60
CA GLY A 238 -7.59 6.80 1.63
C GLY A 238 -8.76 5.83 1.80
N TYR A 239 -9.31 5.33 0.68
CA TYR A 239 -10.29 4.25 0.68
C TYR A 239 -9.74 3.02 1.42
N GLU A 240 -8.58 2.52 1.02
CA GLU A 240 -7.98 1.32 1.59
C GLU A 240 -7.72 1.47 3.10
N GLN A 241 -7.15 2.59 3.51
CA GLN A 241 -6.71 2.80 4.90
C GLN A 241 -7.85 3.07 5.88
N LEU A 242 -8.98 3.64 5.45
CA LEU A 242 -10.14 3.90 6.33
C LEU A 242 -11.33 2.97 6.08
N PHE A 243 -11.22 2.04 5.14
CA PHE A 243 -12.29 1.11 4.79
C PHE A 243 -12.79 0.29 5.98
N SER A 244 -11.89 -0.15 6.86
CA SER A 244 -12.25 -0.93 8.05
C SER A 244 -13.11 -0.12 9.04
N LEU A 245 -12.82 1.18 9.23
CA LEU A 245 -13.68 2.05 10.03
C LEU A 245 -15.04 2.30 9.37
N PHE A 246 -15.06 2.38 8.06
CA PHE A 246 -16.28 2.56 7.29
C PHE A 246 -17.19 1.33 7.41
N THR A 247 -16.65 0.13 7.22
CA THR A 247 -17.41 -1.12 7.33
C THR A 247 -17.91 -1.35 8.75
N LEU A 248 -17.12 -1.00 9.77
CA LEU A 248 -17.56 -1.00 11.15
C LEU A 248 -18.75 -0.05 11.38
N ASN A 249 -18.67 1.19 10.87
CA ASN A 249 -19.70 2.21 11.05
C ASN A 249 -21.00 1.89 10.30
N ARG A 250 -20.91 1.33 9.07
CA ARG A 250 -22.07 1.12 8.20
C ARG A 250 -22.70 -0.26 8.37
N LEU A 251 -21.86 -1.27 8.52
CA LEU A 251 -22.26 -2.68 8.46
C LEU A 251 -22.02 -3.44 9.76
N GLY A 252 -21.39 -2.82 10.77
CA GLY A 252 -21.02 -3.47 12.01
C GLY A 252 -19.99 -4.60 11.84
N MET A 253 -19.19 -4.56 10.77
CA MET A 253 -18.17 -5.59 10.47
C MET A 253 -16.95 -5.41 11.35
N ASP A 254 -16.47 -6.51 11.89
CA ASP A 254 -15.22 -6.55 12.66
C ASP A 254 -13.97 -6.70 11.75
N ALA A 255 -12.81 -6.91 12.37
CA ALA A 255 -11.56 -7.08 11.62
C ALA A 255 -11.53 -8.36 10.77
N THR A 256 -12.17 -9.43 11.23
CA THR A 256 -12.24 -10.70 10.49
C THR A 256 -13.08 -10.53 9.24
N ASP A 257 -14.27 -9.98 9.38
CA ASP A 257 -15.18 -9.70 8.26
C ASP A 257 -14.50 -8.79 7.21
N THR A 258 -13.89 -7.69 7.68
CA THR A 258 -13.23 -6.72 6.81
C THR A 258 -12.00 -7.32 6.11
N SER A 259 -11.21 -8.14 6.81
CA SER A 259 -10.07 -8.85 6.18
C SER A 259 -10.54 -9.82 5.10
N GLY A 260 -11.71 -10.46 5.28
CA GLY A 260 -12.35 -11.28 4.27
C GLY A 260 -12.72 -10.49 3.00
N LEU A 261 -13.24 -9.25 3.15
CA LEU A 261 -13.51 -8.38 2.02
C LEU A 261 -12.23 -7.97 1.27
N PHE A 262 -11.16 -7.63 2.00
CA PHE A 262 -9.86 -7.32 1.40
C PHE A 262 -9.27 -8.54 0.68
N ALA A 263 -9.43 -9.74 1.24
CA ALA A 263 -8.99 -10.99 0.59
C ALA A 263 -9.72 -11.21 -0.74
N LEU A 264 -11.04 -11.03 -0.78
CA LEU A 264 -11.84 -11.11 -2.01
C LEU A 264 -11.41 -10.07 -3.04
N ALA A 265 -11.23 -8.81 -2.61
CA ALA A 265 -10.73 -7.74 -3.48
C ALA A 265 -9.33 -8.07 -4.03
N GLY A 266 -8.44 -8.61 -3.18
CA GLY A 266 -7.11 -9.04 -3.55
C GLY A 266 -7.11 -10.12 -4.63
N ILE A 267 -7.91 -11.18 -4.45
CA ILE A 267 -8.08 -12.25 -5.46
C ILE A 267 -8.55 -11.66 -6.79
N PHE A 268 -9.51 -10.74 -6.76
CA PHE A 268 -9.99 -10.08 -7.97
C PHE A 268 -8.90 -9.25 -8.66
N ILE A 269 -8.11 -8.50 -7.89
CA ILE A 269 -6.96 -7.72 -8.40
C ILE A 269 -5.93 -8.65 -9.08
N VAL A 270 -5.64 -9.84 -8.50
CA VAL A 270 -4.73 -10.82 -9.14
C VAL A 270 -5.23 -11.25 -10.50
N ILE A 271 -6.50 -11.57 -10.61
CA ILE A 271 -7.12 -11.99 -11.89
C ILE A 271 -7.00 -10.86 -12.92
N VAL A 272 -7.27 -9.64 -12.51
CA VAL A 272 -7.18 -8.47 -13.38
C VAL A 272 -5.73 -8.19 -13.81
N GLN A 273 -4.79 -8.12 -12.85
CA GLN A 273 -3.40 -7.81 -13.12
C GLN A 273 -2.68 -8.94 -13.87
N GLY A 274 -2.87 -10.19 -13.47
CA GLY A 274 -2.20 -11.34 -14.07
C GLY A 274 -2.76 -11.73 -15.43
N GLY A 275 -4.07 -11.51 -15.67
CA GLY A 275 -4.74 -12.02 -16.88
C GLY A 275 -5.20 -10.96 -17.88
N LEU A 276 -5.71 -9.84 -17.40
CA LEU A 276 -6.47 -8.90 -18.23
C LEU A 276 -5.67 -7.67 -18.62
N ILE A 277 -4.88 -7.07 -17.74
CA ILE A 277 -4.15 -5.81 -18.01
C ILE A 277 -3.25 -5.96 -19.24
N GLY A 278 -2.43 -7.01 -19.32
CA GLY A 278 -1.52 -7.21 -20.44
C GLY A 278 -2.23 -7.40 -21.77
N ARG A 279 -3.40 -8.04 -21.78
CA ARG A 279 -4.22 -8.21 -22.99
C ARG A 279 -4.88 -6.89 -23.39
N TRP A 280 -5.41 -6.14 -22.41
CA TRP A 280 -6.09 -4.86 -22.66
C TRP A 280 -5.10 -3.78 -23.09
N SER A 281 -3.92 -3.68 -22.48
CA SER A 281 -2.86 -2.75 -22.87
C SER A 281 -2.45 -2.96 -24.33
N ARG A 282 -2.24 -4.22 -24.75
CA ARG A 282 -1.90 -4.54 -26.15
C ARG A 282 -3.02 -4.23 -27.14
N LYS A 283 -4.29 -4.43 -26.76
CA LYS A 283 -5.43 -4.24 -27.69
C LYS A 283 -5.94 -2.81 -27.73
N LYS A 284 -5.97 -2.10 -26.63
CA LYS A 284 -6.63 -0.79 -26.48
C LYS A 284 -5.68 0.34 -26.05
N GLY A 285 -4.44 0.00 -25.68
CA GLY A 285 -3.44 0.94 -25.22
C GLY A 285 -3.58 1.37 -23.74
N ASP A 286 -2.51 1.92 -23.18
CA ASP A 286 -2.44 2.28 -21.77
C ASP A 286 -3.28 3.50 -21.42
N ARG A 287 -3.46 4.42 -22.38
CA ARG A 287 -4.37 5.57 -22.22
C ARG A 287 -5.81 5.12 -21.91
N TRP A 288 -6.32 4.14 -22.64
CA TRP A 288 -7.63 3.57 -22.40
C TRP A 288 -7.71 2.93 -21.02
N LEU A 289 -6.64 2.24 -20.58
CA LEU A 289 -6.55 1.64 -19.25
C LEU A 289 -6.62 2.69 -18.13
N VAL A 290 -5.95 3.84 -18.29
CA VAL A 290 -6.03 4.93 -17.31
C VAL A 290 -7.45 5.49 -17.24
N ILE A 291 -8.09 5.75 -18.38
CA ILE A 291 -9.47 6.24 -18.41
C ILE A 291 -10.43 5.23 -17.79
N LEU A 292 -10.30 3.93 -18.12
CA LEU A 292 -11.07 2.85 -17.52
C LEU A 292 -10.84 2.79 -16.00
N GLY A 293 -9.58 2.83 -15.57
CA GLY A 293 -9.22 2.74 -14.16
C GLY A 293 -9.78 3.90 -13.34
N VAL A 294 -9.64 5.13 -13.84
CA VAL A 294 -10.19 6.33 -13.17
C VAL A 294 -11.73 6.27 -13.09
N SER A 295 -12.41 5.89 -14.19
CA SER A 295 -13.88 5.80 -14.21
C SER A 295 -14.41 4.70 -13.28
N THR A 296 -13.82 3.51 -13.31
CA THR A 296 -14.26 2.39 -12.47
C THR A 296 -13.96 2.64 -10.98
N LEU A 297 -12.81 3.25 -10.66
CA LEU A 297 -12.51 3.62 -9.29
C LEU A 297 -13.47 4.72 -8.78
N ALA A 298 -13.79 5.72 -9.59
CA ALA A 298 -14.75 6.75 -9.23
C ALA A 298 -16.15 6.17 -8.93
N ILE A 299 -16.63 5.27 -9.81
CA ILE A 299 -17.90 4.57 -9.62
C ILE A 299 -17.88 3.73 -8.34
N GLY A 300 -16.78 3.00 -8.10
CA GLY A 300 -16.61 2.18 -6.91
C GLY A 300 -16.61 2.98 -5.61
N LEU A 301 -15.90 4.11 -5.58
CA LEU A 301 -15.85 4.99 -4.40
C LEU A 301 -17.19 5.67 -4.12
N ILE A 302 -17.87 6.19 -5.15
CA ILE A 302 -19.20 6.77 -5.00
C ILE A 302 -20.18 5.68 -4.56
N GLY A 303 -20.13 4.49 -5.17
CA GLY A 303 -20.95 3.35 -4.76
C GLY A 303 -20.70 2.96 -3.30
N THR A 304 -19.44 2.94 -2.86
CA THR A 304 -19.09 2.71 -1.45
C THR A 304 -19.69 3.78 -0.54
N ALA A 305 -19.56 5.07 -0.89
CA ALA A 305 -20.14 6.16 -0.12
C ALA A 305 -21.67 6.01 0.06
N LEU A 306 -22.36 5.48 -0.94
CA LEU A 306 -23.81 5.24 -0.94
C LEU A 306 -24.23 3.95 -0.22
N THR A 307 -23.30 3.20 0.38
CA THR A 307 -23.62 1.98 1.15
C THR A 307 -24.62 2.32 2.26
N PRO A 308 -25.78 1.66 2.33
CA PRO A 308 -26.76 1.91 3.36
C PRO A 308 -26.23 1.48 4.74
N ARG A 309 -26.73 2.11 5.81
CA ARG A 309 -26.36 1.76 7.18
C ARG A 309 -27.25 0.59 7.66
N ILE A 310 -27.00 -0.58 7.07
CA ILE A 310 -27.71 -1.82 7.37
C ILE A 310 -26.66 -2.85 7.75
N PRO A 311 -26.55 -3.23 9.04
CA PRO A 311 -25.53 -4.16 9.49
C PRO A 311 -25.77 -5.55 8.90
N VAL A 312 -24.66 -6.30 8.81
CA VAL A 312 -24.68 -7.67 8.29
C VAL A 312 -25.61 -8.57 9.11
N PRO A 313 -26.21 -9.63 8.53
CA PRO A 313 -27.15 -10.49 9.25
C PRO A 313 -26.58 -11.12 10.53
N TRP A 314 -25.29 -11.40 10.54
CA TRP A 314 -24.58 -11.96 11.70
C TRP A 314 -24.02 -10.90 12.67
N TYR A 315 -24.30 -9.61 12.42
CA TYR A 315 -23.88 -8.54 13.32
C TYR A 315 -24.44 -8.80 14.73
N ASN A 316 -23.57 -8.63 15.71
CA ASN A 316 -23.93 -8.64 17.11
C ASN A 316 -23.08 -7.59 17.81
N GLU A 317 -23.73 -6.57 18.34
CA GLU A 317 -23.06 -5.44 18.97
C GLU A 317 -22.12 -5.90 20.11
N SER A 318 -22.60 -6.83 20.93
CA SER A 318 -21.81 -7.36 22.05
C SER A 318 -20.56 -8.11 21.57
N LYS A 319 -20.65 -8.89 20.48
CA LYS A 319 -19.51 -9.58 19.88
C LYS A 319 -18.49 -8.60 19.28
N VAL A 320 -18.97 -7.60 18.54
CA VAL A 320 -18.10 -6.56 17.97
C VAL A 320 -17.40 -5.79 19.08
N MET A 321 -18.12 -5.44 20.13
CA MET A 321 -17.54 -4.79 21.31
C MET A 321 -16.50 -5.68 21.99
N GLN A 322 -16.76 -6.98 22.10
CA GLN A 322 -15.82 -7.95 22.66
C GLN A 322 -14.58 -8.11 21.77
N SER A 323 -14.73 -8.16 20.45
CA SER A 323 -13.61 -8.24 19.50
C SER A 323 -12.74 -6.97 19.57
N LEU A 324 -13.36 -5.81 19.71
CA LEU A 324 -12.65 -4.55 19.94
C LEU A 324 -12.01 -4.50 21.34
N ALA A 325 -12.62 -5.09 22.37
CA ALA A 325 -12.05 -5.19 23.72
C ALA A 325 -10.84 -6.13 23.78
N GLY A 326 -10.85 -7.23 23.01
CA GLY A 326 -9.83 -8.28 23.02
C GLY A 326 -9.66 -8.88 24.43
N HIS A 327 -8.53 -9.55 24.67
CA HIS A 327 -8.21 -10.17 25.97
C HIS A 327 -7.76 -9.17 27.06
N SER A 328 -7.87 -7.88 26.82
CA SER A 328 -7.54 -6.87 27.84
C SER A 328 -8.66 -6.80 28.90
N LYS A 329 -8.30 -6.81 30.19
CA LYS A 329 -9.21 -6.62 31.33
C LYS A 329 -9.87 -5.22 31.38
N ILE A 330 -9.65 -4.40 30.37
CA ILE A 330 -10.28 -3.08 30.25
C ILE A 330 -11.71 -3.30 29.77
N GLN A 331 -12.68 -3.04 30.62
CA GLN A 331 -14.08 -2.93 30.23
C GLN A 331 -14.22 -1.74 29.27
N ILE A 332 -14.26 -2.02 27.98
CA ILE A 332 -14.55 -0.99 26.98
C ILE A 332 -16.06 -0.76 27.05
N SER A 333 -16.46 0.36 27.64
CA SER A 333 -17.84 0.82 27.49
C SER A 333 -18.03 1.39 26.09
N THR A 334 -19.27 1.35 25.57
CA THR A 334 -19.67 1.98 24.31
C THR A 334 -19.24 3.46 24.22
N GLN A 335 -19.06 4.12 25.38
CA GLN A 335 -18.62 5.51 25.48
C GLN A 335 -17.16 5.72 25.06
N ASN A 336 -16.32 4.68 25.03
CA ASN A 336 -14.91 4.80 24.65
C ASN A 336 -14.67 4.67 23.14
N ILE A 337 -15.62 4.08 22.40
CA ILE A 337 -15.51 3.96 20.96
C ILE A 337 -16.06 5.23 20.30
N LYS A 338 -15.19 5.97 19.62
CA LYS A 338 -15.55 7.23 18.94
C LYS A 338 -16.16 7.04 17.53
N VAL A 339 -16.46 5.80 17.15
CA VAL A 339 -17.12 5.45 15.90
C VAL A 339 -18.52 4.94 16.24
N THR A 340 -19.57 5.55 15.67
CA THR A 340 -20.95 5.13 15.90
C THR A 340 -21.23 3.80 15.24
N LEU A 341 -21.69 2.80 16.01
CA LEU A 341 -22.12 1.51 15.49
C LEU A 341 -23.52 1.57 14.87
N PRO A 342 -23.87 0.68 13.92
CA PRO A 342 -25.20 0.62 13.35
C PRO A 342 -26.19 -0.01 14.34
N ASP A 343 -27.49 0.22 14.12
CA ASP A 343 -28.55 -0.34 14.96
C ASP A 343 -28.74 -1.85 14.67
N GLU A 344 -28.69 -2.65 15.73
CA GLU A 344 -28.85 -4.10 15.65
C GLU A 344 -30.22 -4.53 15.12
N ALA A 345 -31.28 -3.72 15.29
CA ALA A 345 -32.63 -4.00 14.81
C ALA A 345 -32.75 -3.94 13.28
N SER A 346 -31.81 -3.29 12.58
CA SER A 346 -31.86 -3.07 11.13
C SER A 346 -31.03 -4.07 10.30
N LYS A 347 -30.70 -5.24 10.85
CA LYS A 347 -29.87 -6.28 10.17
C LYS A 347 -30.45 -6.72 8.82
N GLY A 348 -29.57 -6.90 7.83
CA GLY A 348 -29.99 -7.37 6.52
C GLY A 348 -28.85 -7.62 5.54
N TRP A 349 -29.17 -8.30 4.44
CA TRP A 349 -28.22 -8.61 3.38
C TRP A 349 -27.92 -7.42 2.45
N PHE A 350 -28.81 -6.42 2.42
CA PHE A 350 -28.73 -5.35 1.42
C PHE A 350 -27.45 -4.52 1.55
N GLY A 351 -27.02 -4.19 2.79
CA GLY A 351 -25.81 -3.40 3.01
C GLY A 351 -24.53 -4.07 2.47
N ILE A 352 -24.33 -5.35 2.82
CA ILE A 352 -23.16 -6.10 2.36
C ILE A 352 -23.20 -6.39 0.85
N THR A 353 -24.35 -6.72 0.31
CA THR A 353 -24.51 -6.96 -1.14
C THR A 353 -24.19 -5.70 -1.94
N TRP A 354 -24.71 -4.54 -1.49
CA TRP A 354 -24.40 -3.26 -2.11
C TRP A 354 -22.88 -2.96 -2.06
N LEU A 355 -22.27 -3.13 -0.89
CA LEU A 355 -20.82 -2.89 -0.73
C LEU A 355 -19.99 -3.80 -1.63
N LEU A 356 -20.34 -5.08 -1.74
CA LEU A 356 -19.67 -6.01 -2.65
C LEU A 356 -19.76 -5.53 -4.10
N ILE A 357 -20.96 -5.13 -4.57
CA ILE A 357 -21.13 -4.60 -5.92
C ILE A 357 -20.28 -3.35 -6.14
N ALA A 358 -20.21 -2.43 -5.17
CA ALA A 358 -19.41 -1.23 -5.25
C ALA A 358 -17.88 -1.50 -5.18
N SER A 359 -17.48 -2.56 -4.46
CA SER A 359 -16.07 -2.93 -4.31
C SER A 359 -15.45 -3.49 -5.60
N PHE A 360 -16.24 -4.12 -6.49
CA PHE A 360 -15.73 -4.64 -7.77
C PHE A 360 -15.13 -3.55 -8.66
N PRO A 361 -15.83 -2.47 -9.02
CA PRO A 361 -15.27 -1.39 -9.82
C PRO A 361 -14.14 -0.65 -9.07
N ALA A 362 -14.19 -0.54 -7.73
CA ALA A 362 -13.10 0.04 -6.94
C ALA A 362 -11.81 -0.79 -7.07
N ALA A 363 -11.90 -2.12 -6.89
CA ALA A 363 -10.77 -3.03 -7.01
C ALA A 363 -10.21 -3.08 -8.45
N LEU A 364 -11.10 -3.06 -9.47
CA LEU A 364 -10.68 -2.98 -10.87
C LEU A 364 -9.86 -1.71 -11.14
N GLY A 365 -10.38 -0.56 -10.74
CA GLY A 365 -9.72 0.72 -10.95
C GLY A 365 -8.41 0.82 -10.19
N GLY A 366 -8.37 0.46 -8.91
CA GLY A 366 -7.16 0.44 -8.09
C GLY A 366 -6.09 -0.49 -8.67
N GLY A 367 -6.49 -1.69 -9.12
CA GLY A 367 -5.57 -2.67 -9.72
C GLY A 367 -4.96 -2.23 -11.06
N VAL A 368 -5.70 -1.46 -11.86
CA VAL A 368 -5.27 -1.07 -13.23
C VAL A 368 -4.46 0.22 -13.25
N LEU A 369 -4.78 1.20 -12.39
CA LEU A 369 -4.24 2.56 -12.50
C LEU A 369 -2.73 2.65 -12.30
N HIS A 370 -2.19 2.05 -11.24
CA HIS A 370 -0.76 2.15 -10.94
C HIS A 370 0.14 1.66 -12.09
N PRO A 371 -0.04 0.44 -12.64
CA PRO A 371 0.78 -0.04 -13.75
C PRO A 371 0.54 0.74 -15.06
N ALA A 372 -0.70 1.18 -15.32
CA ALA A 372 -1.02 1.91 -16.55
C ALA A 372 -0.41 3.32 -16.56
N VAL A 373 -0.48 4.05 -15.44
CA VAL A 373 0.13 5.38 -15.33
C VAL A 373 1.65 5.28 -15.42
N ASN A 374 2.30 4.33 -14.73
CA ASN A 374 3.74 4.14 -14.81
C ASN A 374 4.20 3.74 -16.23
N SER A 375 3.41 2.92 -16.94
CA SER A 375 3.68 2.60 -18.35
C SER A 375 3.64 3.85 -19.24
N LEU A 376 2.64 4.73 -19.05
CA LEU A 376 2.56 5.99 -19.80
C LEU A 376 3.70 6.94 -19.44
N ILE A 377 4.06 7.09 -18.17
CA ILE A 377 5.22 7.89 -17.75
C ILE A 377 6.49 7.39 -18.44
N THR A 378 6.72 6.08 -18.46
CA THR A 378 7.87 5.45 -19.10
C THR A 378 7.90 5.73 -20.62
N LYS A 379 6.74 5.67 -21.28
CA LYS A 379 6.61 5.92 -22.73
C LYS A 379 6.74 7.40 -23.09
N SER A 380 6.40 8.29 -22.16
CA SER A 380 6.45 9.75 -22.34
C SER A 380 7.79 10.36 -21.91
N SER A 381 8.73 9.56 -21.42
CA SER A 381 10.05 9.98 -20.96
C SER A 381 11.16 9.51 -21.89
N ASP A 382 12.25 10.28 -21.97
CA ASP A 382 13.43 9.86 -22.69
C ASP A 382 14.03 8.58 -22.07
N LYS A 383 14.54 7.67 -22.89
CA LYS A 383 15.11 6.38 -22.45
C LYS A 383 16.17 6.53 -21.33
N ARG A 384 16.91 7.64 -21.31
CA ARG A 384 17.94 7.93 -20.32
C ARG A 384 17.36 8.43 -18.98
N GLU A 385 16.15 8.97 -18.98
CA GLU A 385 15.49 9.58 -17.82
C GLU A 385 14.39 8.69 -17.21
N VAL A 386 14.08 7.54 -17.82
CA VAL A 386 13.00 6.64 -17.35
C VAL A 386 13.14 6.30 -15.86
N GLY A 387 14.36 5.98 -15.41
CA GLY A 387 14.60 5.65 -14.00
C GLY A 387 14.34 6.82 -13.06
N GLU A 388 14.71 8.05 -13.47
CA GLU A 388 14.45 9.27 -12.69
C GLU A 388 12.95 9.56 -12.62
N MET A 389 12.25 9.46 -13.74
CA MET A 389 10.80 9.71 -13.80
C MET A 389 9.99 8.67 -12.99
N LEU A 390 10.38 7.41 -12.99
CA LEU A 390 9.78 6.38 -12.14
C LEU A 390 10.06 6.65 -10.65
N GLY A 391 11.27 7.13 -10.32
CA GLY A 391 11.60 7.57 -8.96
C GLY A 391 10.75 8.75 -8.49
N ILE A 392 10.55 9.75 -9.37
CA ILE A 392 9.66 10.89 -9.09
C ILE A 392 8.22 10.42 -8.93
N SER A 393 7.73 9.53 -9.81
CA SER A 393 6.40 8.92 -9.70
C SER A 393 6.20 8.21 -8.37
N ALA A 394 7.18 7.43 -7.91
CA ALA A 394 7.15 6.78 -6.60
C ALA A 394 7.13 7.81 -5.45
N GLY A 395 7.81 8.95 -5.61
CA GLY A 395 7.74 10.06 -4.66
C GLY A 395 6.34 10.65 -4.54
N PHE A 396 5.65 10.90 -5.67
CA PHE A 396 4.25 11.36 -5.68
C PHE A 396 3.31 10.33 -5.05
N TYR A 397 3.51 9.05 -5.35
CA TYR A 397 2.75 7.96 -4.76
C TYR A 397 2.92 7.91 -3.23
N SER A 398 4.16 8.03 -2.73
CA SER A 398 4.45 8.03 -1.28
C SER A 398 3.88 9.26 -0.58
N ALA A 399 3.99 10.44 -1.19
CA ALA A 399 3.39 11.67 -0.66
C ALA A 399 1.86 11.55 -0.57
N ALA A 400 1.22 10.95 -1.57
CA ALA A 400 -0.21 10.69 -1.54
C ALA A 400 -0.60 9.73 -0.42
N ASN A 401 0.19 8.68 -0.17
CA ASN A 401 -0.04 7.75 0.95
C ASN A 401 0.06 8.39 2.33
N ALA A 402 0.87 9.45 2.48
CA ALA A 402 0.94 10.21 3.72
C ALA A 402 -0.24 11.18 3.88
N VAL A 403 -0.70 11.80 2.78
CA VAL A 403 -1.79 12.78 2.78
C VAL A 403 -3.17 12.12 2.84
N ALA A 404 -3.36 11.00 2.15
CA ALA A 404 -4.65 10.33 1.98
C ALA A 404 -5.38 10.03 3.30
N PRO A 405 -4.77 9.36 4.29
CA PRO A 405 -5.46 9.04 5.53
C PRO A 405 -5.76 10.27 6.38
N LEU A 406 -4.96 11.34 6.29
CA LEU A 406 -5.26 12.60 6.97
C LEU A 406 -6.50 13.26 6.36
N PHE A 407 -6.58 13.31 5.04
CA PHE A 407 -7.71 13.85 4.30
C PHE A 407 -8.99 13.04 4.58
N TYR A 408 -8.93 11.72 4.45
CA TYR A 408 -10.07 10.83 4.68
C TYR A 408 -10.49 10.82 6.15
N GLY A 409 -9.54 10.77 7.10
CA GLY A 409 -9.80 10.81 8.54
C GLY A 409 -10.47 12.11 8.98
N SER A 410 -10.03 13.24 8.42
CA SER A 410 -10.64 14.56 8.65
C SER A 410 -12.08 14.60 8.17
N LEU A 411 -12.33 14.23 6.90
CA LEU A 411 -13.67 14.22 6.34
C LEU A 411 -14.61 13.25 7.09
N PHE A 412 -14.09 12.08 7.47
CA PHE A 412 -14.84 11.09 8.24
C PHE A 412 -15.25 11.65 9.61
N GLN A 413 -14.32 12.33 10.30
CA GLN A 413 -14.54 12.88 11.63
C GLN A 413 -15.60 13.99 11.64
N TRP A 414 -15.49 14.94 10.70
CA TRP A 414 -16.28 16.16 10.76
C TRP A 414 -17.52 16.16 9.88
N LEU A 415 -17.53 15.35 8.83
CA LEU A 415 -18.64 15.32 7.85
C LEU A 415 -19.32 13.93 7.77
N GLY A 416 -18.76 12.91 8.43
CA GLY A 416 -19.33 11.57 8.51
C GLY A 416 -18.72 10.55 7.56
N ALA A 417 -18.97 9.26 7.85
CA ALA A 417 -18.34 8.11 7.22
C ALA A 417 -18.42 8.06 5.68
N PRO A 418 -19.52 8.44 5.00
CA PRO A 418 -19.60 8.41 3.52
C PRO A 418 -18.75 9.47 2.82
N VAL A 419 -18.59 10.63 3.46
CA VAL A 419 -18.07 11.84 2.79
C VAL A 419 -16.66 11.66 2.21
N PRO A 420 -15.68 11.04 2.89
CA PRO A 420 -14.36 10.85 2.31
C PRO A 420 -14.38 10.02 1.03
N PHE A 421 -15.21 8.96 0.97
CA PHE A 421 -15.33 8.12 -0.22
C PHE A 421 -16.02 8.85 -1.36
N PHE A 422 -17.04 9.66 -1.05
CA PHE A 422 -17.69 10.52 -2.03
C PHE A 422 -16.73 11.58 -2.57
N ALA A 423 -15.96 12.24 -1.70
CA ALA A 423 -14.95 13.23 -2.09
C ALA A 423 -13.85 12.61 -2.98
N GLY A 424 -13.35 11.41 -2.62
CA GLY A 424 -12.41 10.67 -3.46
C GLY A 424 -12.99 10.34 -4.83
N GLY A 425 -14.25 9.92 -4.89
CA GLY A 425 -14.95 9.68 -6.15
C GLY A 425 -15.11 10.94 -7.00
N LEU A 426 -15.41 12.09 -6.40
CA LEU A 426 -15.50 13.38 -7.11
C LEU A 426 -14.15 13.82 -7.68
N ILE A 427 -13.06 13.70 -6.90
CA ILE A 427 -11.70 13.96 -7.38
C ILE A 427 -11.40 13.14 -8.63
N LEU A 428 -11.75 11.86 -8.62
CA LEU A 428 -11.55 10.97 -9.76
C LEU A 428 -12.45 11.32 -10.95
N LEU A 429 -13.68 11.76 -10.74
CA LEU A 429 -14.55 12.24 -11.83
C LEU A 429 -13.96 13.47 -12.52
N VAL A 430 -13.38 14.40 -11.76
CA VAL A 430 -12.66 15.55 -12.33
C VAL A 430 -11.48 15.07 -13.17
N LEU A 431 -10.68 14.12 -12.66
CA LEU A 431 -9.57 13.55 -13.41
C LEU A 431 -10.04 12.81 -14.67
N TRP A 432 -11.15 12.07 -14.59
CA TRP A 432 -11.74 11.38 -15.74
C TRP A 432 -12.12 12.35 -16.86
N PHE A 433 -12.67 13.51 -16.50
CA PHE A 433 -13.06 14.53 -17.47
C PHE A 433 -11.84 15.19 -18.13
N LEU A 434 -10.75 15.34 -17.38
CA LEU A 434 -9.51 15.97 -17.87
C LEU A 434 -8.61 14.98 -18.63
N ALA A 435 -8.59 13.72 -18.24
CA ALA A 435 -7.68 12.69 -18.78
C ALA A 435 -7.71 12.55 -20.32
N PRO A 436 -8.87 12.54 -21.02
CA PRO A 436 -8.88 12.44 -22.46
C PRO A 436 -8.22 13.59 -23.22
N ARG A 437 -8.13 14.76 -22.57
CA ARG A 437 -7.54 15.97 -23.17
C ARG A 437 -6.05 16.11 -22.89
N ALA A 438 -5.61 15.62 -21.73
CA ALA A 438 -4.26 15.86 -21.22
C ALA A 438 -3.30 14.67 -21.44
N ILE A 439 -3.81 13.43 -21.60
CA ILE A 439 -2.99 12.27 -21.88
C ILE A 439 -2.72 12.18 -23.40
N PRO A 440 -1.45 12.10 -23.85
CA PRO A 440 -1.11 11.94 -25.25
C PRO A 440 -1.80 10.71 -25.90
N LYS A 441 -2.06 10.80 -27.19
CA LYS A 441 -2.68 9.68 -27.95
C LYS A 441 -1.69 8.55 -28.14
#